data_08d0019932dda7c44a9e12a411b8cbf6
#
_entry.id   08d0019932dda7c44a9e12a411b8cbf6
#
_cell.length_a   1.000
_cell.length_b   1.000
_cell.length_c   1.000
_cell.angle_alpha   90.00
_cell.angle_beta   90.00
_cell.angle_gamma   90.00
#
_symmetry.space_group_name_H-M   'P 1'
#
loop_
_entity.id
_entity.type
_entity.pdbx_description
1 polymer ?
#
loop_
_entity_poly.entity_id
_entity_poly.type
_entity_poly.pdbx_seq_one_letter_code
_entity_poly.pdbx_strand_id
1 'polypeptide(L)'
;MQEGSSKRTPINKNIPVKKFFRKICNQIPISHTIPSKGVRDPMNESRNHGLMQDVAEAYMEKIFYFCLRKTGNQHEAEDLTADIMLNLMQAIAHGTDPDCLHGWVWQIARNRFALWADKKRRYREYTALDDLHDLDLADDTPTPAEAYIHAEDLSLLRRELAFISADYRQVVVAFYVEDRRVQDIAKSLGLPEGTVKAKLFRARKLLKEGMNMAREFGKRSYRPENVGFSASGNQPSGLPWSAVQRSVPKNILLEAGNNPSTAEELSIALGIAMPYMEEEIALLEQATLLRRVGDRYITDFVILDKTTQEECYRVECKGREERLALIKTLIDDLLPEIKKHTVLPPHMSDNKLLWWLVLYLMDRAIFDLPVRDDIYSPATRANGESWGFMGYESGANIPEDLPGISHNGGGRDNVWIQNYFVHAWGLEKPNGGVPEDGDDILFLGEAIRSGRTVDSLTDAEKAIWNRLNGRFAYVDENGKIAADLILFMSGENGKVNNLIYGHPKFDELVANVTFIFEGLKAELAKANSPLLSDQLDYVAAMEICGLRAMAVKDALDKGIITMPEESEKATLGAWMVIDP
;
A
#
# COMPACT_ATOMS: atom_id res chain seq x y z
N MET A 1 -38.00 -40.09 44.75
CA MET A 1 -37.97 -41.08 43.65
C MET A 1 -39.12 -40.78 42.75
N GLN A 2 -38.88 -40.17 41.62
CA GLN A 2 -39.41 -40.45 40.30
C GLN A 2 -38.93 -39.33 39.37
N GLU A 3 -38.12 -39.72 38.42
CA GLU A 3 -37.59 -38.88 37.35
C GLU A 3 -38.70 -38.51 36.37
N GLY A 4 -38.91 -37.24 36.16
CA GLY A 4 -39.79 -36.70 35.12
C GLY A 4 -38.97 -36.37 33.88
N SER A 5 -38.84 -37.33 32.97
CA SER A 5 -38.25 -37.18 31.64
C SER A 5 -39.11 -36.26 30.75
N SER A 6 -38.67 -35.04 30.55
CA SER A 6 -39.24 -34.13 29.57
C SER A 6 -38.87 -34.60 28.14
N LYS A 7 -39.86 -35.17 27.45
CA LYS A 7 -39.79 -35.57 26.04
C LYS A 7 -39.73 -34.31 25.17
N ARG A 8 -38.57 -33.98 24.63
CA ARG A 8 -38.42 -33.02 23.53
C ARG A 8 -39.08 -33.60 22.27
N THR A 9 -40.12 -32.96 21.80
CA THR A 9 -40.75 -33.25 20.52
C THR A 9 -39.76 -33.10 19.37
N PRO A 10 -39.55 -34.07 18.48
CA PRO A 10 -38.62 -33.94 17.37
C PRO A 10 -39.16 -32.91 16.36
N ILE A 11 -38.36 -31.90 16.09
CA ILE A 11 -38.62 -30.92 15.01
C ILE A 11 -38.63 -31.68 13.69
N ASN A 12 -39.78 -31.61 13.01
CA ASN A 12 -40.06 -32.30 11.75
C ASN A 12 -39.12 -31.76 10.64
N LYS A 13 -38.19 -32.58 10.15
CA LYS A 13 -37.12 -32.24 9.22
C LYS A 13 -37.55 -32.07 7.75
N ASN A 14 -38.83 -32.15 7.44
CA ASN A 14 -39.37 -32.08 6.08
C ASN A 14 -40.34 -30.89 5.91
N ILE A 15 -39.78 -29.67 5.99
CA ILE A 15 -40.54 -28.50 5.51
C ILE A 15 -40.14 -28.30 4.04
N PRO A 16 -41.10 -28.39 3.10
CA PRO A 16 -40.77 -28.16 1.70
C PRO A 16 -40.56 -26.65 1.46
N VAL A 17 -39.34 -26.19 1.67
CA VAL A 17 -38.89 -24.81 1.36
C VAL A 17 -39.33 -24.37 -0.05
N LYS A 18 -39.36 -25.31 -1.01
CA LYS A 18 -39.88 -25.09 -2.36
C LYS A 18 -41.39 -24.76 -2.43
N LYS A 19 -42.20 -25.28 -1.48
CA LYS A 19 -43.64 -24.97 -1.41
C LYS A 19 -43.90 -23.58 -0.81
N PHE A 20 -43.06 -23.18 0.14
CA PHE A 20 -43.06 -21.85 0.75
C PHE A 20 -42.59 -20.77 -0.25
N PHE A 21 -41.54 -21.09 -1.03
CA PHE A 21 -41.05 -20.23 -2.13
C PHE A 21 -42.16 -19.91 -3.16
N ARG A 22 -42.92 -20.91 -3.60
CA ARG A 22 -44.05 -20.71 -4.53
C ARG A 22 -45.14 -19.79 -3.94
N LYS A 23 -45.37 -19.85 -2.63
CA LYS A 23 -46.37 -19.03 -1.95
C LYS A 23 -45.93 -17.55 -1.89
N ILE A 24 -44.65 -17.28 -1.66
CA ILE A 24 -44.09 -15.92 -1.64
C ILE A 24 -44.04 -15.34 -3.06
N CYS A 25 -43.55 -16.07 -4.04
CA CYS A 25 -43.51 -15.61 -5.43
C CYS A 25 -44.90 -15.32 -6.02
N ASN A 26 -45.95 -16.06 -5.59
CA ASN A 26 -47.33 -15.82 -6.01
C ASN A 26 -48.00 -14.65 -5.26
N GLN A 27 -47.42 -14.15 -4.18
CA GLN A 27 -47.91 -12.97 -3.41
C GLN A 27 -47.27 -11.66 -3.81
N ILE A 28 -46.26 -11.68 -4.69
CA ILE A 28 -45.68 -10.47 -5.27
C ILE A 28 -46.52 -10.10 -6.49
N PRO A 29 -47.43 -9.11 -6.42
CA PRO A 29 -48.15 -8.66 -7.60
C PRO A 29 -47.15 -8.00 -8.55
N ILE A 30 -46.93 -8.66 -9.70
CA ILE A 30 -46.34 -7.98 -10.86
C ILE A 30 -47.43 -7.04 -11.39
N SER A 31 -47.71 -5.99 -10.66
CA SER A 31 -48.68 -4.98 -11.06
C SER A 31 -47.99 -4.00 -12.00
N HIS A 32 -48.42 -4.04 -13.24
CA HIS A 32 -48.10 -3.05 -14.30
C HIS A 32 -48.74 -1.69 -14.01
N THR A 33 -48.41 -1.03 -12.90
CA THR A 33 -48.82 0.37 -12.72
C THR A 33 -47.89 1.07 -11.73
N ILE A 34 -46.80 1.62 -12.26
CA ILE A 34 -46.01 2.64 -11.58
C ILE A 34 -46.07 3.89 -12.45
N PRO A 35 -46.35 5.09 -11.90
CA PRO A 35 -46.47 6.30 -12.69
C PRO A 35 -45.11 6.66 -13.33
N SER A 36 -45.12 6.85 -14.61
CA SER A 36 -44.00 7.21 -15.48
C SER A 36 -43.43 8.58 -15.13
N LYS A 37 -42.20 8.60 -14.58
CA LYS A 37 -41.23 9.68 -14.83
C LYS A 37 -39.81 9.10 -14.66
N GLY A 38 -39.17 8.78 -15.76
CA GLY A 38 -37.77 8.32 -15.82
C GLY A 38 -37.62 7.25 -16.91
N VAL A 39 -36.71 7.46 -17.83
CA VAL A 39 -36.35 6.52 -18.91
C VAL A 39 -35.90 5.21 -18.26
N ARG A 40 -36.63 4.11 -18.53
CA ARG A 40 -36.29 2.77 -18.07
C ARG A 40 -35.15 2.22 -18.90
N ASP A 41 -34.04 1.87 -18.24
CA ASP A 41 -32.90 1.17 -18.86
C ASP A 41 -33.13 -0.35 -18.76
N PRO A 42 -33.30 -1.07 -19.89
CA PRO A 42 -33.54 -2.52 -19.89
C PRO A 42 -32.41 -3.35 -19.24
N MET A 43 -31.20 -2.82 -19.21
CA MET A 43 -30.05 -3.47 -18.52
C MET A 43 -30.21 -3.50 -17.00
N ASN A 44 -30.85 -2.50 -16.43
CA ASN A 44 -31.08 -2.39 -14.99
C ASN A 44 -32.18 -3.35 -14.49
N GLU A 45 -33.19 -3.64 -15.30
CA GLU A 45 -34.25 -4.61 -14.97
C GLU A 45 -33.72 -6.06 -14.94
N SER A 46 -32.85 -6.42 -15.89
CA SER A 46 -32.21 -7.74 -15.94
C SER A 46 -31.25 -7.95 -14.76
N ARG A 47 -30.50 -6.92 -14.37
CA ARG A 47 -29.59 -6.94 -13.22
C ARG A 47 -30.34 -7.07 -11.89
N ASN A 48 -31.41 -6.31 -11.71
CA ASN A 48 -32.26 -6.40 -10.51
C ASN A 48 -32.92 -7.77 -10.37
N HIS A 49 -33.34 -8.39 -11.47
CA HIS A 49 -33.91 -9.73 -11.44
C HIS A 49 -32.87 -10.79 -11.04
N GLY A 50 -31.64 -10.71 -11.55
CA GLY A 50 -30.52 -11.57 -11.13
C GLY A 50 -30.23 -11.44 -9.64
N LEU A 51 -30.08 -10.21 -9.14
CA LEU A 51 -29.84 -9.94 -7.73
C LEU A 51 -30.97 -10.44 -6.81
N MET A 52 -32.24 -10.33 -7.22
CA MET A 52 -33.37 -10.88 -6.49
C MET A 52 -33.30 -12.41 -6.38
N GLN A 53 -32.93 -13.08 -7.46
CA GLN A 53 -32.78 -14.54 -7.48
C GLN A 53 -31.62 -14.97 -6.58
N ASP A 54 -30.47 -14.32 -6.67
CA ASP A 54 -29.29 -14.59 -5.85
C ASP A 54 -29.61 -14.42 -4.36
N VAL A 55 -30.30 -13.35 -3.97
CA VAL A 55 -30.74 -13.12 -2.59
C VAL A 55 -31.70 -14.19 -2.13
N ALA A 56 -32.67 -14.60 -2.96
CA ALA A 56 -33.63 -15.63 -2.59
C ALA A 56 -32.95 -17.00 -2.39
N GLU A 57 -32.06 -17.39 -3.30
CA GLU A 57 -31.36 -18.68 -3.23
C GLU A 57 -30.33 -18.74 -2.09
N ALA A 58 -29.58 -17.67 -1.89
CA ALA A 58 -28.48 -17.66 -0.91
C ALA A 58 -28.93 -17.40 0.53
N TYR A 59 -30.05 -16.67 0.75
CA TYR A 59 -30.37 -16.15 2.07
C TYR A 59 -31.72 -16.58 2.65
N MET A 60 -32.69 -17.06 1.85
CA MET A 60 -34.02 -17.40 2.35
C MET A 60 -33.98 -18.42 3.49
N GLU A 61 -33.26 -19.51 3.32
CA GLU A 61 -33.14 -20.55 4.33
C GLU A 61 -32.43 -20.04 5.59
N LYS A 62 -31.37 -19.25 5.43
CA LYS A 62 -30.62 -18.65 6.53
C LYS A 62 -31.48 -17.67 7.33
N ILE A 63 -32.27 -16.84 6.65
CA ILE A 63 -33.23 -15.92 7.27
C ILE A 63 -34.32 -16.66 8.01
N PHE A 64 -34.85 -17.74 7.42
CA PHE A 64 -35.86 -18.58 8.09
C PHE A 64 -35.34 -19.17 9.40
N TYR A 65 -34.15 -19.77 9.41
CA TYR A 65 -33.55 -20.29 10.66
C TYR A 65 -33.22 -19.18 11.68
N PHE A 66 -32.81 -18.01 11.21
CA PHE A 66 -32.67 -16.84 12.08
C PHE A 66 -34.00 -16.46 12.73
N CYS A 67 -35.07 -16.36 11.95
CA CYS A 67 -36.41 -16.05 12.44
C CYS A 67 -36.92 -17.13 13.40
N LEU A 68 -36.78 -18.43 13.05
CA LEU A 68 -37.21 -19.55 13.88
C LEU A 68 -36.51 -19.54 15.26
N ARG A 69 -35.21 -19.25 15.29
CA ARG A 69 -34.45 -19.11 16.53
C ARG A 69 -34.95 -17.95 17.38
N LYS A 70 -35.37 -16.84 16.74
CA LYS A 70 -35.80 -15.62 17.42
C LYS A 70 -37.26 -15.63 17.87
N THR A 71 -38.13 -16.31 17.14
CA THR A 71 -39.56 -16.36 17.43
C THR A 71 -39.96 -17.57 18.28
N GLY A 72 -39.15 -18.65 18.22
CA GLY A 72 -39.50 -19.93 18.87
C GLY A 72 -40.72 -20.63 18.29
N ASN A 73 -41.40 -20.07 17.29
CA ASN A 73 -42.64 -20.57 16.70
C ASN A 73 -42.50 -20.60 15.16
N GLN A 74 -42.85 -21.72 14.55
CA GLN A 74 -42.67 -21.91 13.12
C GLN A 74 -43.50 -20.94 12.27
N HIS A 75 -44.80 -20.73 12.64
CA HIS A 75 -45.67 -19.83 11.88
C HIS A 75 -45.18 -18.36 11.97
N GLU A 76 -44.78 -17.92 13.16
CA GLU A 76 -44.22 -16.58 13.33
C GLU A 76 -42.86 -16.43 12.57
N ALA A 77 -42.05 -17.48 12.52
CA ALA A 77 -40.82 -17.49 11.76
C ALA A 77 -41.06 -17.40 10.24
N GLU A 78 -42.09 -18.12 9.74
CA GLU A 78 -42.51 -18.05 8.35
C GLU A 78 -43.00 -16.63 7.99
N ASP A 79 -43.85 -16.05 8.81
CA ASP A 79 -44.39 -14.69 8.59
C ASP A 79 -43.26 -13.62 8.63
N LEU A 80 -42.36 -13.70 9.62
CA LEU A 80 -41.25 -12.78 9.72
C LEU A 80 -40.25 -12.95 8.58
N THR A 81 -40.00 -14.18 8.14
CA THR A 81 -39.16 -14.46 6.96
C THR A 81 -39.76 -13.88 5.71
N ALA A 82 -41.08 -14.04 5.51
CA ALA A 82 -41.78 -13.46 4.37
C ALA A 82 -41.68 -11.92 4.36
N ASP A 83 -41.84 -11.29 5.52
CA ASP A 83 -41.74 -9.84 5.67
C ASP A 83 -40.32 -9.34 5.39
N ILE A 84 -39.30 -10.01 5.88
CA ILE A 84 -37.86 -9.66 5.58
C ILE A 84 -37.61 -9.82 4.09
N MET A 85 -37.99 -10.94 3.48
CA MET A 85 -37.74 -11.18 2.06
C MET A 85 -38.48 -10.18 1.17
N LEU A 86 -39.71 -9.83 1.51
CA LEU A 86 -40.49 -8.83 0.78
C LEU A 86 -39.78 -7.44 0.82
N ASN A 87 -39.28 -7.04 1.97
CA ASN A 87 -38.53 -5.78 2.09
C ASN A 87 -37.20 -5.78 1.29
N LEU A 88 -36.48 -6.91 1.27
CA LEU A 88 -35.31 -7.08 0.43
C LEU A 88 -35.64 -6.93 -1.06
N MET A 89 -36.68 -7.64 -1.53
CA MET A 89 -37.11 -7.59 -2.92
C MET A 89 -37.61 -6.20 -3.34
N GLN A 90 -38.36 -5.52 -2.47
CA GLN A 90 -38.82 -4.15 -2.73
C GLN A 90 -37.63 -3.16 -2.82
N ALA A 91 -36.63 -3.26 -1.94
CA ALA A 91 -35.47 -2.40 -1.98
C ALA A 91 -34.65 -2.61 -3.27
N ILE A 92 -34.46 -3.87 -3.71
CA ILE A 92 -33.79 -4.16 -4.99
C ILE A 92 -34.63 -3.63 -6.17
N ALA A 93 -35.95 -3.81 -6.16
CA ALA A 93 -36.85 -3.28 -7.19
C ALA A 93 -36.78 -1.75 -7.31
N HIS A 94 -36.52 -1.05 -6.21
CA HIS A 94 -36.34 0.41 -6.19
C HIS A 94 -34.92 0.86 -6.55
N GLY A 95 -34.05 -0.08 -6.98
CA GLY A 95 -32.70 0.23 -7.48
C GLY A 95 -31.62 0.26 -6.42
N THR A 96 -31.84 -0.34 -5.24
CA THR A 96 -30.79 -0.49 -4.24
C THR A 96 -29.77 -1.52 -4.72
N ASP A 97 -28.53 -1.09 -4.93
CA ASP A 97 -27.37 -1.92 -5.28
C ASP A 97 -26.35 -1.80 -4.14
N PRO A 98 -26.35 -2.74 -3.17
CA PRO A 98 -25.50 -2.61 -1.98
C PRO A 98 -24.06 -3.02 -2.28
N ASP A 99 -23.08 -2.23 -1.85
CA ASP A 99 -21.64 -2.53 -1.95
C ASP A 99 -21.27 -3.84 -1.23
N CYS A 100 -21.99 -4.19 -0.16
CA CYS A 100 -21.84 -5.44 0.58
C CYS A 100 -23.20 -6.11 0.78
N LEU A 101 -23.55 -7.01 -0.13
CA LEU A 101 -24.83 -7.73 -0.12
C LEU A 101 -25.09 -8.47 1.21
N HIS A 102 -24.09 -9.17 1.74
CA HIS A 102 -24.24 -9.92 2.99
C HIS A 102 -24.56 -9.01 4.19
N GLY A 103 -23.80 -7.95 4.38
CA GLY A 103 -24.02 -6.98 5.47
C GLY A 103 -25.40 -6.31 5.38
N TRP A 104 -25.80 -5.94 4.18
CA TRP A 104 -27.06 -5.28 3.90
C TRP A 104 -28.28 -6.19 4.16
N VAL A 105 -28.24 -7.44 3.70
CA VAL A 105 -29.30 -8.43 3.95
C VAL A 105 -29.53 -8.63 5.45
N TRP A 106 -28.45 -8.83 6.21
CA TRP A 106 -28.55 -9.01 7.66
C TRP A 106 -28.94 -7.74 8.41
N GLN A 107 -28.62 -6.57 7.88
CA GLN A 107 -29.10 -5.31 8.44
C GLN A 107 -30.62 -5.19 8.35
N ILE A 108 -31.20 -5.50 7.17
CA ILE A 108 -32.64 -5.52 6.98
C ILE A 108 -33.29 -6.58 7.87
N ALA A 109 -32.72 -7.78 7.95
CA ALA A 109 -33.24 -8.85 8.78
C ALA A 109 -33.30 -8.46 10.27
N ARG A 110 -32.25 -7.84 10.80
CA ARG A 110 -32.23 -7.34 12.19
C ARG A 110 -33.21 -6.22 12.43
N ASN A 111 -33.32 -5.27 11.52
CA ASN A 111 -34.27 -4.15 11.63
C ASN A 111 -35.72 -4.64 11.64
N ARG A 112 -36.07 -5.59 10.76
CA ARG A 112 -37.44 -6.16 10.71
C ARG A 112 -37.75 -6.99 11.95
N PHE A 113 -36.80 -7.77 12.44
CA PHE A 113 -36.95 -8.50 13.70
C PHE A 113 -37.20 -7.54 14.88
N ALA A 114 -36.45 -6.45 14.98
CA ALA A 114 -36.64 -5.47 16.04
C ALA A 114 -38.06 -4.85 16.02
N LEU A 115 -38.56 -4.51 14.82
CA LEU A 115 -39.94 -4.00 14.65
C LEU A 115 -41.00 -5.06 15.02
N TRP A 116 -40.75 -6.30 14.64
CA TRP A 116 -41.64 -7.42 14.99
C TRP A 116 -41.67 -7.65 16.51
N ALA A 117 -40.51 -7.69 17.16
CA ALA A 117 -40.38 -7.86 18.60
C ALA A 117 -41.08 -6.72 19.38
N ASP A 118 -40.95 -5.50 18.92
CA ASP A 118 -41.58 -4.31 19.52
C ASP A 118 -43.11 -4.35 19.36
N LYS A 119 -43.60 -4.75 18.18
CA LYS A 119 -45.04 -4.97 17.93
C LYS A 119 -45.63 -6.08 18.81
N LYS A 120 -44.87 -7.18 18.99
CA LYS A 120 -45.28 -8.30 19.84
C LYS A 120 -45.31 -7.95 21.32
N ARG A 121 -44.34 -7.12 21.78
CA ARG A 121 -44.30 -6.60 23.14
C ARG A 121 -45.52 -5.72 23.42
N ARG A 122 -45.86 -4.77 22.54
CA ARG A 122 -47.06 -3.92 22.66
C ARG A 122 -48.35 -4.71 22.65
N TYR A 123 -48.43 -5.78 21.84
CA TYR A 123 -49.61 -6.67 21.79
C TYR A 123 -49.77 -7.44 23.11
N ARG A 124 -48.69 -7.91 23.74
CA ARG A 124 -48.73 -8.52 25.09
C ARG A 124 -49.12 -7.51 26.18
N GLU A 125 -48.63 -6.28 26.09
CA GLU A 125 -49.06 -5.22 27.03
C GLU A 125 -50.57 -4.88 26.91
N TYR A 126 -51.13 -5.00 25.71
CA TYR A 126 -52.58 -4.77 25.47
C TYR A 126 -53.47 -5.96 25.93
N THR A 127 -53.00 -7.19 25.81
CA THR A 127 -53.71 -8.41 26.24
C THR A 127 -53.56 -8.69 27.75
N ALA A 128 -52.54 -8.14 28.40
CA ALA A 128 -52.33 -8.32 29.84
C ALA A 128 -53.29 -7.51 30.73
N LEU A 129 -54.20 -6.73 30.16
CA LEU A 129 -55.21 -5.96 30.90
C LEU A 129 -56.55 -6.73 31.08
N ASP A 130 -56.74 -7.92 30.49
CA ASP A 130 -58.05 -8.58 30.48
C ASP A 130 -58.09 -9.95 31.15
N ASP A 131 -56.99 -10.57 31.58
CA ASP A 131 -57.01 -11.88 32.24
C ASP A 131 -56.03 -11.99 33.41
N LEU A 132 -56.52 -11.64 34.60
CA LEU A 132 -55.99 -12.02 35.91
C LEU A 132 -56.63 -13.33 36.34
N HIS A 133 -56.13 -14.50 35.97
CA HIS A 133 -56.23 -15.72 36.75
C HIS A 133 -55.17 -16.75 36.36
N ASP A 134 -54.34 -17.05 37.33
CA ASP A 134 -53.55 -18.27 37.58
C ASP A 134 -53.07 -19.11 36.40
N LEU A 135 -51.79 -18.99 36.09
CA LEU A 135 -50.94 -20.11 35.75
C LEU A 135 -49.48 -19.74 36.04
N ASP A 136 -48.97 -20.35 37.09
CA ASP A 136 -47.55 -20.37 37.46
C ASP A 136 -46.75 -21.08 36.33
N LEU A 137 -46.45 -20.35 35.27
CA LEU A 137 -45.49 -20.75 34.24
C LEU A 137 -44.13 -20.20 34.64
N ALA A 138 -43.26 -21.09 35.09
CA ALA A 138 -41.84 -20.79 35.24
C ALA A 138 -41.35 -20.09 33.95
N ASP A 139 -40.99 -18.84 34.08
CA ASP A 139 -40.53 -17.99 32.98
C ASP A 139 -39.08 -18.39 32.65
N ASP A 140 -38.94 -19.23 31.59
CA ASP A 140 -37.61 -19.59 31.03
C ASP A 140 -36.97 -18.42 30.23
N THR A 141 -37.51 -17.21 30.35
CA THR A 141 -36.83 -16.03 29.81
C THR A 141 -35.63 -15.68 30.68
N PRO A 142 -34.42 -15.59 30.08
CA PRO A 142 -33.23 -15.22 30.84
C PRO A 142 -33.45 -13.85 31.49
N THR A 143 -33.09 -13.74 32.75
CA THR A 143 -33.10 -12.45 33.45
C THR A 143 -32.30 -11.41 32.67
N PRO A 144 -32.53 -10.11 32.83
CA PRO A 144 -31.73 -9.07 32.16
C PRO A 144 -30.21 -9.25 32.36
N ALA A 145 -29.79 -9.77 33.52
CA ALA A 145 -28.39 -10.08 33.82
C ALA A 145 -27.88 -11.28 33.01
N GLU A 146 -28.66 -12.36 32.90
CA GLU A 146 -28.31 -13.52 32.07
C GLU A 146 -28.34 -13.16 30.57
N ALA A 147 -29.27 -12.35 30.12
CA ALA A 147 -29.30 -11.84 28.76
C ALA A 147 -28.07 -10.97 28.43
N TYR A 148 -27.59 -10.17 29.39
CA TYR A 148 -26.38 -9.38 29.25
C TYR A 148 -25.14 -10.28 29.17
N ILE A 149 -24.99 -11.26 30.07
CA ILE A 149 -23.90 -12.24 30.08
C ILE A 149 -23.87 -13.04 28.77
N HIS A 150 -25.04 -13.50 28.29
CA HIS A 150 -25.11 -14.19 26.99
C HIS A 150 -24.75 -13.32 25.80
N ALA A 151 -25.06 -12.02 25.84
CA ALA A 151 -24.70 -11.08 24.79
C ALA A 151 -23.18 -10.81 24.80
N GLU A 152 -22.58 -10.74 25.96
CA GLU A 152 -21.14 -10.57 26.14
C GLU A 152 -20.38 -11.82 25.69
N ASP A 153 -20.78 -13.00 26.11
CA ASP A 153 -20.20 -14.28 25.66
C ASP A 153 -20.28 -14.47 24.14
N LEU A 154 -21.41 -14.10 23.52
CA LEU A 154 -21.57 -14.12 22.07
C LEU A 154 -20.67 -13.11 21.37
N SER A 155 -20.48 -11.94 21.96
CA SER A 155 -19.57 -10.93 21.44
C SER A 155 -18.12 -11.41 21.49
N LEU A 156 -17.71 -11.99 22.62
CA LEU A 156 -16.39 -12.61 22.80
C LEU A 156 -16.18 -13.78 21.83
N LEU A 157 -17.14 -14.66 21.68
CA LEU A 157 -17.06 -15.77 20.73
C LEU A 157 -16.92 -15.30 19.29
N ARG A 158 -17.67 -14.26 18.89
CA ARG A 158 -17.55 -13.67 17.54
C ARG A 158 -16.19 -13.05 17.32
N ARG A 159 -15.66 -12.36 18.32
CA ARG A 159 -14.30 -11.81 18.30
C ARG A 159 -13.28 -12.93 18.08
N GLU A 160 -13.33 -13.98 18.91
CA GLU A 160 -12.37 -15.08 18.81
C GLU A 160 -12.47 -15.86 17.50
N LEU A 161 -13.68 -16.08 16.98
CA LEU A 161 -13.89 -16.66 15.64
C LEU A 161 -13.23 -15.84 14.53
N ALA A 162 -13.13 -14.52 14.69
CA ALA A 162 -12.48 -13.66 13.72
C ALA A 162 -10.94 -13.80 13.73
N PHE A 163 -10.37 -14.28 14.83
CA PHE A 163 -8.91 -14.39 15.01
C PHE A 163 -8.35 -15.82 14.91
N ILE A 164 -9.16 -16.85 14.76
CA ILE A 164 -8.67 -18.20 14.41
C ILE A 164 -8.46 -18.32 12.88
N SER A 165 -7.48 -19.14 12.49
CA SER A 165 -7.17 -19.35 11.06
C SER A 165 -8.39 -19.85 10.25
N ALA A 166 -8.39 -19.58 8.93
CA ALA A 166 -9.45 -19.97 8.01
C ALA A 166 -9.77 -21.46 8.11
N ASP A 167 -8.78 -22.29 8.20
CA ASP A 167 -8.85 -23.74 8.35
C ASP A 167 -9.69 -24.20 9.56
N TYR A 168 -9.47 -23.56 10.70
CA TYR A 168 -10.24 -23.86 11.92
C TYR A 168 -11.62 -23.23 11.87
N ARG A 169 -11.71 -22.01 11.36
CA ARG A 169 -12.97 -21.28 11.25
C ARG A 169 -13.97 -21.98 10.33
N GLN A 170 -13.54 -22.43 9.15
CA GLN A 170 -14.39 -23.19 8.22
C GLN A 170 -14.99 -24.43 8.87
N VAL A 171 -14.18 -25.19 9.57
CA VAL A 171 -14.63 -26.41 10.25
C VAL A 171 -15.60 -26.10 11.40
N VAL A 172 -15.33 -25.03 12.18
CA VAL A 172 -16.21 -24.60 13.29
C VAL A 172 -17.54 -24.08 12.76
N VAL A 173 -17.52 -23.23 11.75
CA VAL A 173 -18.73 -22.67 11.12
C VAL A 173 -19.55 -23.79 10.51
N ALA A 174 -18.94 -24.67 9.71
CA ALA A 174 -19.65 -25.79 9.09
C ALA A 174 -20.30 -26.71 10.13
N PHE A 175 -19.63 -26.97 11.25
CA PHE A 175 -20.13 -27.87 12.28
C PHE A 175 -21.19 -27.22 13.20
N TYR A 176 -20.92 -26.00 13.72
CA TYR A 176 -21.77 -25.37 14.74
C TYR A 176 -22.81 -24.40 14.19
N VAL A 177 -22.52 -23.75 13.07
CA VAL A 177 -23.42 -22.75 12.48
C VAL A 177 -24.26 -23.36 11.36
N GLU A 178 -23.65 -24.20 10.51
CA GLU A 178 -24.33 -24.87 9.39
C GLU A 178 -24.93 -26.25 9.77
N ASP A 179 -24.69 -26.73 11.00
CA ASP A 179 -25.13 -28.02 11.54
C ASP A 179 -24.79 -29.25 10.65
N ARG A 180 -23.61 -29.17 9.99
CA ARG A 180 -23.14 -30.23 9.09
C ARG A 180 -22.49 -31.37 9.87
N ARG A 181 -22.66 -32.59 9.38
CA ARG A 181 -22.00 -33.77 9.96
C ARG A 181 -20.52 -33.77 9.60
N VAL A 182 -19.66 -34.30 10.51
CA VAL A 182 -18.21 -34.41 10.29
C VAL A 182 -17.86 -35.06 8.95
N GLN A 183 -18.63 -36.07 8.54
CA GLN A 183 -18.47 -36.78 7.26
C GLN A 183 -18.68 -35.83 6.05
N ASP A 184 -19.71 -35.00 6.12
CA ASP A 184 -20.06 -34.05 5.04
C ASP A 184 -19.00 -32.91 4.96
N ILE A 185 -18.50 -32.47 6.11
CA ILE A 185 -17.41 -31.50 6.21
C ILE A 185 -16.12 -32.09 5.63
N ALA A 186 -15.75 -33.31 6.02
CA ALA A 186 -14.59 -34.02 5.52
C ALA A 186 -14.61 -34.14 3.99
N LYS A 187 -15.77 -34.55 3.46
CA LYS A 187 -15.97 -34.68 2.01
C LYS A 187 -15.89 -33.34 1.26
N SER A 188 -16.48 -32.27 1.81
CA SER A 188 -16.47 -30.95 1.16
C SER A 188 -15.11 -30.26 1.19
N LEU A 189 -14.30 -30.52 2.23
CA LEU A 189 -12.98 -29.93 2.38
C LEU A 189 -11.85 -30.84 1.85
N GLY A 190 -12.17 -32.04 1.34
CA GLY A 190 -11.17 -33.00 0.88
C GLY A 190 -10.26 -33.52 2.01
N LEU A 191 -10.73 -33.54 3.26
CA LEU A 191 -9.95 -33.92 4.44
C LEU A 191 -10.42 -35.24 5.03
N PRO A 192 -9.54 -36.04 5.66
CA PRO A 192 -9.94 -37.19 6.45
C PRO A 192 -10.83 -36.76 7.64
N GLU A 193 -11.83 -37.58 8.00
CA GLU A 193 -12.69 -37.30 9.17
C GLU A 193 -11.92 -37.11 10.47
N GLY A 194 -10.83 -37.87 10.68
CA GLY A 194 -9.93 -37.72 11.82
C GLY A 194 -9.30 -36.32 11.89
N THR A 195 -8.94 -35.76 10.74
CA THR A 195 -8.39 -34.41 10.62
C THR A 195 -9.44 -33.36 10.97
N VAL A 196 -10.68 -33.51 10.49
CA VAL A 196 -11.79 -32.61 10.84
C VAL A 196 -12.07 -32.63 12.34
N LYS A 197 -12.09 -33.82 12.96
CA LYS A 197 -12.25 -33.97 14.42
C LYS A 197 -11.11 -33.31 15.20
N ALA A 198 -9.86 -33.49 14.75
CA ALA A 198 -8.69 -32.89 15.37
C ALA A 198 -8.72 -31.35 15.23
N LYS A 199 -9.11 -30.81 14.05
CA LYS A 199 -9.29 -29.38 13.84
C LYS A 199 -10.39 -28.81 14.73
N LEU A 200 -11.55 -29.46 14.85
CA LEU A 200 -12.61 -29.07 15.77
C LEU A 200 -12.14 -29.04 17.24
N PHE A 201 -11.39 -30.04 17.67
CA PHE A 201 -10.85 -30.09 19.03
C PHE A 201 -9.89 -28.92 19.32
N ARG A 202 -8.94 -28.67 18.41
CA ARG A 202 -7.99 -27.57 18.54
C ARG A 202 -8.67 -26.20 18.47
N ALA A 203 -9.61 -26.02 17.55
CA ALA A 203 -10.38 -24.79 17.42
C ALA A 203 -11.19 -24.47 18.70
N ARG A 204 -11.85 -25.48 19.31
CA ARG A 204 -12.54 -25.30 20.61
C ARG A 204 -11.59 -24.85 21.71
N LYS A 205 -10.38 -25.44 21.75
CA LYS A 205 -9.36 -25.07 22.73
C LYS A 205 -8.95 -23.61 22.55
N LEU A 206 -8.61 -23.21 21.31
CA LEU A 206 -8.23 -21.83 20.98
C LEU A 206 -9.34 -20.83 21.30
N LEU A 207 -10.58 -21.12 20.91
CA LEU A 207 -11.73 -20.25 21.21
C LEU A 207 -11.95 -20.10 22.71
N LYS A 208 -11.88 -21.20 23.49
CA LYS A 208 -12.03 -21.17 24.95
C LYS A 208 -10.90 -20.39 25.63
N GLU A 209 -9.67 -20.57 25.18
CA GLU A 209 -8.52 -19.82 25.68
C GLU A 209 -8.66 -18.33 25.37
N GLY A 210 -9.01 -17.98 24.13
CA GLY A 210 -9.22 -16.60 23.70
C GLY A 210 -10.37 -15.90 24.42
N MET A 211 -11.48 -16.58 24.67
CA MET A 211 -12.62 -16.03 25.44
C MET A 211 -12.28 -15.77 26.92
N ASN A 212 -11.36 -16.54 27.50
CA ASN A 212 -10.95 -16.39 28.90
C ASN A 212 -9.77 -15.43 29.09
N MET A 213 -9.18 -14.94 28.00
CA MET A 213 -8.07 -13.99 28.03
C MET A 213 -8.53 -12.64 27.45
N ALA A 214 -8.21 -11.55 28.15
CA ALA A 214 -8.25 -10.24 27.52
C ALA A 214 -7.17 -10.23 26.42
N ARG A 215 -7.57 -10.29 25.14
CA ARG A 215 -6.62 -10.08 24.04
C ARG A 215 -6.20 -8.62 24.04
N GLU A 216 -4.94 -8.39 24.30
CA GLU A 216 -4.32 -7.11 24.04
C GLU A 216 -3.89 -7.08 22.56
N PHE A 217 -4.45 -6.16 21.82
CA PHE A 217 -4.00 -5.90 20.45
C PHE A 217 -2.69 -5.11 20.48
N GLY A 218 -1.86 -5.32 19.49
CA GLY A 218 -0.61 -4.59 19.34
C GLY A 218 -0.83 -3.07 19.19
N LYS A 219 0.19 -2.30 19.50
CA LYS A 219 0.16 -0.82 19.46
C LYS A 219 -0.35 -0.28 18.11
N ARG A 220 -0.03 -0.95 17.01
CA ARG A 220 -0.43 -0.56 15.64
C ARG A 220 -1.91 -0.73 15.34
N SER A 221 -2.66 -1.50 16.14
CA SER A 221 -4.12 -1.57 16.01
C SER A 221 -4.82 -0.25 16.36
N TYR A 222 -4.21 0.52 17.24
CA TYR A 222 -4.72 1.82 17.69
C TYR A 222 -4.01 3.01 17.03
N ARG A 223 -2.77 2.82 16.59
CA ARG A 223 -1.95 3.84 15.94
C ARG A 223 -1.16 3.19 14.81
N PRO A 224 -1.76 3.04 13.63
CA PRO A 224 -1.04 2.59 12.45
C PRO A 224 0.07 3.60 12.14
N GLU A 225 1.28 3.09 11.91
CA GLU A 225 2.40 3.92 11.49
C GLU A 225 2.33 4.19 9.98
N ASN A 226 2.88 5.32 9.57
CA ASN A 226 3.07 5.58 8.15
C ASN A 226 4.48 5.14 7.75
N VAL A 227 4.58 4.58 6.54
CA VAL A 227 5.84 4.12 5.94
C VAL A 227 5.99 4.80 4.61
N GLY A 228 7.10 5.51 4.42
CA GLY A 228 7.55 5.99 3.12
C GLY A 228 8.31 4.89 2.39
N PHE A 229 8.34 4.94 1.07
CA PHE A 229 9.06 3.96 0.27
C PHE A 229 9.90 4.63 -0.81
N SER A 230 11.00 3.98 -1.17
CA SER A 230 11.82 4.28 -2.34
C SER A 230 11.90 3.04 -3.21
N ALA A 231 11.84 3.24 -4.53
CA ALA A 231 11.99 2.18 -5.50
C ALA A 231 12.94 2.60 -6.61
N SER A 232 13.69 1.65 -7.13
CA SER A 232 14.55 1.80 -8.31
C SER A 232 14.30 0.68 -9.31
N GLY A 233 14.73 0.85 -10.54
CA GLY A 233 14.58 -0.15 -11.61
C GLY A 233 13.27 -0.05 -12.38
N ASN A 234 13.01 -1.04 -13.22
CA ASN A 234 11.87 -1.05 -14.12
C ASN A 234 10.63 -1.69 -13.49
N GLN A 235 9.50 -0.97 -13.49
CA GLN A 235 8.26 -1.31 -12.79
C GLN A 235 7.05 -1.35 -13.76
N PRO A 236 7.07 -2.21 -14.78
CA PRO A 236 6.06 -2.19 -15.86
C PRO A 236 4.65 -2.57 -15.38
N SER A 237 4.52 -3.36 -14.32
CA SER A 237 3.23 -3.77 -13.75
C SER A 237 2.62 -2.75 -12.78
N GLY A 238 3.35 -1.67 -12.45
CA GLY A 238 2.98 -0.72 -11.40
C GLY A 238 3.25 -1.23 -9.97
N LEU A 239 3.83 -2.43 -9.83
CA LEU A 239 4.39 -2.91 -8.57
C LEU A 239 5.73 -2.19 -8.31
N PRO A 240 6.10 -1.97 -7.05
CA PRO A 240 5.38 -2.32 -5.82
C PRO A 240 4.31 -1.29 -5.38
N TRP A 241 4.22 -0.15 -6.05
CA TRP A 241 3.44 1.01 -5.61
C TRP A 241 1.96 0.71 -5.43
N SER A 242 1.34 -0.02 -6.35
CA SER A 242 -0.08 -0.39 -6.28
C SER A 242 -0.42 -1.23 -5.04
N ALA A 243 0.53 -2.03 -4.54
CA ALA A 243 0.33 -2.88 -3.37
C ALA A 243 0.44 -2.12 -2.04
N VAL A 244 1.17 -0.98 -1.99
CA VAL A 244 1.49 -0.26 -0.74
C VAL A 244 0.77 1.08 -0.57
N GLN A 245 -0.28 1.36 -1.33
CA GLN A 245 -1.02 2.61 -1.22
C GLN A 245 -1.85 2.73 0.07
N ARG A 246 -2.35 1.60 0.58
CA ARG A 246 -3.22 1.52 1.75
C ARG A 246 -2.42 1.36 3.05
N SER A 247 -2.97 1.80 4.19
CA SER A 247 -2.32 1.68 5.49
C SER A 247 -2.15 0.24 5.97
N VAL A 248 -3.09 -0.65 5.66
CA VAL A 248 -3.04 -2.06 6.12
C VAL A 248 -1.83 -2.79 5.56
N PRO A 249 -1.59 -2.85 4.22
CA PRO A 249 -0.36 -3.42 3.66
C PRO A 249 0.92 -2.85 4.27
N LYS A 250 1.01 -1.52 4.43
CA LYS A 250 2.18 -0.86 5.03
C LYS A 250 2.47 -1.37 6.44
N ASN A 251 1.44 -1.51 7.26
CA ASN A 251 1.62 -1.97 8.65
C ASN A 251 1.86 -3.47 8.75
N ILE A 252 1.35 -4.28 7.83
CA ILE A 252 1.73 -5.71 7.71
C ILE A 252 3.22 -5.82 7.40
N LEU A 253 3.70 -5.08 6.40
CA LEU A 253 5.10 -5.07 6.00
C LEU A 253 6.01 -4.58 7.13
N LEU A 254 5.61 -3.53 7.84
CA LEU A 254 6.38 -3.02 8.97
C LEU A 254 6.44 -4.02 10.14
N GLU A 255 5.35 -4.74 10.43
CA GLU A 255 5.31 -5.74 11.51
C GLU A 255 6.12 -6.98 11.17
N ALA A 256 6.06 -7.44 9.91
CA ALA A 256 6.82 -8.57 9.40
C ALA A 256 8.26 -8.22 8.97
N GLY A 257 8.70 -6.97 9.15
CA GLY A 257 9.98 -6.46 8.63
C GLY A 257 11.20 -7.19 9.15
N ASN A 258 11.37 -7.24 10.46
CA ASN A 258 12.57 -7.82 11.09
C ASN A 258 12.34 -9.20 11.72
N ASN A 259 11.08 -9.57 12.00
CA ASN A 259 10.73 -10.82 12.65
C ASN A 259 9.68 -11.57 11.84
N PRO A 260 10.00 -12.78 11.35
CA PRO A 260 9.01 -13.60 10.70
C PRO A 260 7.78 -13.81 11.59
N SER A 261 6.59 -13.48 11.10
CA SER A 261 5.33 -13.51 11.85
C SER A 261 4.31 -14.40 11.17
N THR A 262 3.51 -15.14 11.95
CA THR A 262 2.37 -15.89 11.40
C THR A 262 1.23 -14.93 11.05
N ALA A 263 0.30 -15.38 10.21
CA ALA A 263 -0.90 -14.60 9.91
C ALA A 263 -1.72 -14.27 11.17
N GLU A 264 -1.73 -15.16 12.16
CA GLU A 264 -2.41 -14.94 13.45
C GLU A 264 -1.71 -13.86 14.28
N GLU A 265 -0.38 -13.88 14.36
CA GLU A 265 0.41 -12.85 15.06
C GLU A 265 0.19 -11.48 14.41
N LEU A 266 0.22 -11.39 13.08
CA LEU A 266 -0.07 -10.16 12.33
C LEU A 266 -1.51 -9.67 12.54
N SER A 267 -2.47 -10.59 12.57
CA SER A 267 -3.88 -10.31 12.84
C SER A 267 -4.07 -9.67 14.22
N ILE A 268 -3.39 -10.18 15.25
CA ILE A 268 -3.45 -9.66 16.62
C ILE A 268 -2.69 -8.32 16.72
N ALA A 269 -1.49 -8.23 16.15
CA ALA A 269 -0.67 -7.03 16.20
C ALA A 269 -1.38 -5.80 15.59
N LEU A 270 -2.14 -6.02 14.51
CA LEU A 270 -2.84 -4.97 13.77
C LEU A 270 -4.33 -4.87 14.13
N GLY A 271 -4.87 -5.77 14.93
CA GLY A 271 -6.30 -5.80 15.28
C GLY A 271 -7.21 -6.08 14.07
N ILE A 272 -6.70 -6.77 13.04
CA ILE A 272 -7.42 -7.07 11.79
C ILE A 272 -7.88 -8.52 11.82
N ALA A 273 -9.15 -8.76 11.50
CA ALA A 273 -9.71 -10.12 11.46
C ALA A 273 -9.00 -11.00 10.42
N MET A 274 -8.77 -12.27 10.77
CA MET A 274 -8.02 -13.24 9.96
C MET A 274 -8.42 -13.32 8.48
N PRO A 275 -9.73 -13.31 8.08
CA PRO A 275 -10.07 -13.36 6.66
C PRO A 275 -9.45 -12.24 5.84
N TYR A 276 -9.47 -11.02 6.37
CA TYR A 276 -8.87 -9.86 5.70
C TYR A 276 -7.35 -9.91 5.75
N MET A 277 -6.78 -10.40 6.86
CA MET A 277 -5.33 -10.58 6.99
C MET A 277 -4.80 -11.60 5.97
N GLU A 278 -5.46 -12.74 5.82
CA GLU A 278 -5.09 -13.78 4.87
C GLU A 278 -5.17 -13.29 3.41
N GLU A 279 -6.18 -12.48 3.08
CA GLU A 279 -6.32 -11.86 1.75
C GLU A 279 -5.19 -10.85 1.49
N GLU A 280 -4.90 -9.96 2.45
CA GLU A 280 -3.82 -8.98 2.30
C GLU A 280 -2.44 -9.65 2.21
N ILE A 281 -2.18 -10.69 3.00
CA ILE A 281 -0.95 -11.47 2.92
C ILE A 281 -0.80 -12.09 1.53
N ALA A 282 -1.85 -12.70 0.98
CA ALA A 282 -1.81 -13.29 -0.35
C ALA A 282 -1.50 -12.26 -1.44
N LEU A 283 -2.09 -11.05 -1.35
CA LEU A 283 -1.79 -9.95 -2.27
C LEU A 283 -0.33 -9.50 -2.17
N LEU A 284 0.22 -9.40 -0.96
CA LEU A 284 1.60 -9.00 -0.73
C LEU A 284 2.61 -10.08 -1.15
N GLU A 285 2.30 -11.38 -0.99
CA GLU A 285 3.10 -12.48 -1.52
C GLU A 285 3.12 -12.44 -3.06
N GLN A 286 1.95 -12.26 -3.69
CA GLN A 286 1.86 -12.13 -5.15
C GLN A 286 2.64 -10.91 -5.67
N ALA A 287 2.64 -9.81 -4.91
CA ALA A 287 3.42 -8.61 -5.21
C ALA A 287 4.92 -8.77 -4.92
N THR A 288 5.38 -9.92 -4.43
CA THR A 288 6.76 -10.19 -4.02
C THR A 288 7.29 -9.28 -2.91
N LEU A 289 6.39 -8.75 -2.07
CA LEU A 289 6.71 -7.89 -0.94
C LEU A 289 6.75 -8.64 0.39
N LEU A 290 6.08 -9.79 0.47
CA LEU A 290 6.21 -10.76 1.56
C LEU A 290 6.78 -12.07 1.03
N ARG A 291 7.65 -12.69 1.83
CA ARG A 291 8.21 -14.01 1.58
C ARG A 291 7.83 -14.95 2.70
N ARG A 292 7.41 -16.15 2.32
CA ARG A 292 7.06 -17.19 3.28
C ARG A 292 8.29 -17.95 3.76
N VAL A 293 8.41 -18.13 5.07
CA VAL A 293 9.47 -18.90 5.74
C VAL A 293 8.79 -19.90 6.69
N GLY A 294 8.57 -21.13 6.21
CA GLY A 294 7.78 -22.13 6.94
C GLY A 294 6.30 -21.75 7.02
N ASP A 295 5.78 -21.55 8.23
CA ASP A 295 4.43 -21.07 8.52
C ASP A 295 4.37 -19.56 8.82
N ARG A 296 5.50 -18.86 8.65
CA ARG A 296 5.67 -17.45 8.94
C ARG A 296 5.93 -16.63 7.68
N TYR A 297 5.75 -15.34 7.77
CA TYR A 297 5.97 -14.36 6.71
C TYR A 297 6.99 -13.33 7.16
N ILE A 298 7.90 -12.96 6.25
CA ILE A 298 8.83 -11.86 6.44
C ILE A 298 8.70 -10.89 5.26
N THR A 299 8.84 -9.61 5.53
CA THR A 299 8.94 -8.60 4.47
C THR A 299 10.18 -8.84 3.65
N ASP A 300 10.02 -8.97 2.33
CA ASP A 300 11.09 -9.35 1.40
C ASP A 300 11.86 -8.14 0.87
N PHE A 301 12.04 -7.15 1.72
CA PHE A 301 12.89 -5.97 1.53
C PHE A 301 13.16 -5.30 2.89
N VAL A 302 14.18 -4.44 2.92
CA VAL A 302 14.57 -3.74 4.15
C VAL A 302 13.62 -2.56 4.43
N ILE A 303 13.12 -2.50 5.67
CA ILE A 303 12.43 -1.30 6.20
C ILE A 303 13.30 -0.75 7.34
N LEU A 304 13.78 0.47 7.17
CA LEU A 304 14.50 1.18 8.22
C LEU A 304 13.49 1.72 9.23
N ASP A 305 13.52 1.21 10.45
CA ASP A 305 12.78 1.79 11.57
C ASP A 305 13.38 3.13 11.99
N LYS A 306 12.70 3.86 12.86
CA LYS A 306 13.14 5.19 13.32
C LYS A 306 14.55 5.18 13.89
N THR A 307 14.85 4.18 14.72
CA THR A 307 16.17 4.05 15.36
C THR A 307 17.27 3.80 14.34
N THR A 308 17.03 2.90 13.39
CA THR A 308 17.98 2.58 12.33
C THR A 308 18.26 3.81 11.44
N GLN A 309 17.21 4.57 11.07
CA GLN A 309 17.36 5.82 10.32
C GLN A 309 18.23 6.84 11.08
N GLU A 310 17.99 7.02 12.39
CA GLU A 310 18.77 7.93 13.24
C GLU A 310 20.24 7.49 13.38
N GLU A 311 20.51 6.19 13.50
CA GLU A 311 21.88 5.67 13.52
C GLU A 311 22.59 5.82 12.17
N CYS A 312 21.91 5.53 11.05
CA CYS A 312 22.42 5.80 9.71
C CYS A 312 22.77 7.27 9.53
N TYR A 313 21.89 8.18 9.93
CA TYR A 313 22.15 9.62 9.89
C TYR A 313 23.38 10.02 10.73
N ARG A 314 23.57 9.44 11.93
CA ARG A 314 24.78 9.68 12.75
C ARG A 314 26.05 9.21 12.04
N VAL A 315 25.97 8.10 11.31
CA VAL A 315 27.10 7.61 10.49
C VAL A 315 27.41 8.60 9.38
N GLU A 316 26.41 9.06 8.64
CA GLU A 316 26.53 10.01 7.54
C GLU A 316 27.15 11.36 7.99
N CYS A 317 26.88 11.77 9.21
CA CYS A 317 27.47 12.98 9.81
C CYS A 317 28.97 12.87 10.11
N LYS A 318 29.53 11.65 10.14
CA LYS A 318 30.99 11.49 10.37
C LYS A 318 31.78 12.07 9.20
N GLY A 319 32.88 12.72 9.50
CA GLY A 319 33.76 13.34 8.49
C GLY A 319 33.12 14.44 7.65
N ARG A 320 31.98 15.01 8.07
CA ARG A 320 31.20 16.01 7.32
C ARG A 320 31.99 17.29 7.01
N GLU A 321 32.72 17.84 8.01
CA GLU A 321 33.57 19.03 7.81
C GLU A 321 34.72 18.75 6.88
N GLU A 322 35.38 17.59 7.01
CA GLU A 322 36.48 17.16 6.13
C GLU A 322 35.97 16.99 4.69
N ARG A 323 34.85 16.33 4.51
CA ARG A 323 34.19 16.14 3.20
C ARG A 323 33.92 17.48 2.51
N LEU A 324 33.35 18.44 3.24
CA LEU A 324 33.13 19.79 2.70
C LEU A 324 34.42 20.51 2.32
N ALA A 325 35.46 20.40 3.15
CA ALA A 325 36.77 21.00 2.86
C ALA A 325 37.40 20.39 1.60
N LEU A 326 37.29 19.09 1.40
CA LEU A 326 37.74 18.39 0.19
C LEU A 326 36.97 18.88 -1.05
N ILE A 327 35.62 18.95 -0.96
CA ILE A 327 34.80 19.49 -2.05
C ILE A 327 35.20 20.90 -2.40
N LYS A 328 35.38 21.77 -1.39
CA LYS A 328 35.80 23.15 -1.62
C LYS A 328 37.16 23.24 -2.32
N THR A 329 38.15 22.45 -1.89
CA THR A 329 39.45 22.39 -2.54
C THR A 329 39.34 21.94 -3.99
N LEU A 330 38.59 20.88 -4.25
CA LEU A 330 38.34 20.39 -5.61
C LEU A 330 37.68 21.46 -6.50
N ILE A 331 36.72 22.21 -5.95
CA ILE A 331 36.07 23.32 -6.66
C ILE A 331 37.10 24.40 -6.99
N ASP A 332 37.86 24.85 -5.99
CA ASP A 332 38.85 25.95 -6.16
C ASP A 332 39.92 25.60 -7.20
N ASP A 333 40.39 24.34 -7.23
CA ASP A 333 41.44 23.88 -8.13
C ASP A 333 40.90 23.53 -9.54
N LEU A 334 39.72 22.94 -9.65
CA LEU A 334 39.20 22.38 -10.93
C LEU A 334 38.29 23.33 -11.69
N LEU A 335 37.59 24.27 -11.04
CA LEU A 335 36.62 25.13 -11.68
C LEU A 335 37.16 25.90 -12.90
N PRO A 336 38.39 26.48 -12.85
CA PRO A 336 38.96 27.19 -14.01
C PRO A 336 39.19 26.28 -15.22
N GLU A 337 39.57 25.02 -15.00
CA GLU A 337 39.78 24.04 -16.05
C GLU A 337 38.43 23.50 -16.60
N ILE A 338 37.47 23.19 -15.70
CA ILE A 338 36.15 22.75 -16.07
C ILE A 338 35.45 23.76 -17.01
N LYS A 339 35.57 25.06 -16.71
CA LYS A 339 35.05 26.13 -17.56
C LYS A 339 35.60 26.11 -18.99
N LYS A 340 36.82 25.60 -19.22
CA LYS A 340 37.40 25.47 -20.57
C LYS A 340 36.76 24.29 -21.37
N HIS A 341 36.23 23.31 -20.67
CA HIS A 341 35.64 22.10 -21.24
C HIS A 341 34.11 22.14 -21.29
N THR A 342 33.49 23.25 -20.90
CA THR A 342 32.04 23.43 -20.87
C THR A 342 31.62 24.60 -21.77
N VAL A 343 30.50 24.43 -22.43
CA VAL A 343 29.78 25.53 -23.07
C VAL A 343 28.68 25.99 -22.12
N LEU A 344 28.76 27.24 -21.68
CA LEU A 344 27.81 27.83 -20.74
C LEU A 344 26.99 28.92 -21.42
N PRO A 345 25.67 28.99 -21.20
CA PRO A 345 24.85 30.12 -21.63
C PRO A 345 25.45 31.44 -21.06
N PRO A 346 25.48 32.55 -21.83
CA PRO A 346 26.05 33.82 -21.36
C PRO A 346 25.36 34.40 -20.11
N HIS A 347 24.13 34.03 -19.90
CA HIS A 347 23.31 34.49 -18.76
C HIS A 347 23.37 33.54 -17.54
N MET A 348 24.08 32.40 -17.64
CA MET A 348 24.23 31.46 -16.52
C MET A 348 25.17 32.02 -15.47
N SER A 349 24.76 31.99 -14.21
CA SER A 349 25.61 32.40 -13.09
C SER A 349 26.67 31.37 -12.76
N ASP A 350 27.79 31.85 -12.21
CA ASP A 350 28.81 30.95 -11.62
C ASP A 350 28.23 30.11 -10.49
N ASN A 351 27.24 30.62 -9.76
CA ASN A 351 26.54 29.91 -8.70
C ASN A 351 25.85 28.64 -9.19
N LYS A 352 25.19 28.69 -10.37
CA LYS A 352 24.55 27.51 -10.98
C LYS A 352 25.59 26.43 -11.32
N LEU A 353 26.75 26.83 -11.86
CA LEU A 353 27.84 25.89 -12.13
C LEU A 353 28.42 25.29 -10.84
N LEU A 354 28.51 26.07 -9.76
CA LEU A 354 28.95 25.59 -8.44
C LEU A 354 27.94 24.59 -7.84
N TRP A 355 26.65 24.85 -7.94
CA TRP A 355 25.60 23.89 -7.52
C TRP A 355 25.78 22.55 -8.21
N TRP A 356 25.90 22.56 -9.54
CA TRP A 356 26.14 21.36 -10.30
C TRP A 356 27.45 20.66 -9.86
N LEU A 357 28.52 21.40 -9.67
CA LEU A 357 29.84 20.83 -9.35
C LEU A 357 29.88 20.20 -7.96
N VAL A 358 29.23 20.78 -6.95
CA VAL A 358 29.07 20.17 -5.61
C VAL A 358 28.39 18.82 -5.73
N LEU A 359 27.26 18.75 -6.44
CA LEU A 359 26.51 17.53 -6.64
C LEU A 359 27.28 16.52 -7.48
N TYR A 360 27.94 16.97 -8.53
CA TYR A 360 28.72 16.13 -9.44
C TYR A 360 29.92 15.47 -8.76
N LEU A 361 30.67 16.21 -7.97
CA LEU A 361 31.82 15.68 -7.19
C LEU A 361 31.34 14.60 -6.19
N MET A 362 30.26 14.87 -5.46
CA MET A 362 29.69 13.89 -4.55
C MET A 362 29.21 12.65 -5.28
N ASP A 363 28.54 12.83 -6.41
CA ASP A 363 28.01 11.73 -7.22
C ASP A 363 29.17 10.85 -7.77
N ARG A 364 30.23 11.49 -8.29
CA ARG A 364 31.42 10.75 -8.74
C ARG A 364 32.04 9.95 -7.61
N ALA A 365 32.21 10.55 -6.41
CA ALA A 365 32.76 9.83 -5.26
C ALA A 365 31.89 8.67 -4.78
N ILE A 366 30.57 8.81 -4.86
CA ILE A 366 29.63 7.73 -4.52
C ILE A 366 29.71 6.59 -5.54
N PHE A 367 29.79 6.90 -6.84
CA PHE A 367 29.89 5.87 -7.88
C PHE A 367 31.31 5.28 -8.06
N ASP A 368 32.31 5.87 -7.45
CA ASP A 368 33.70 5.35 -7.43
C ASP A 368 34.01 4.51 -6.18
N LEU A 369 32.99 4.17 -5.39
CA LEU A 369 33.13 3.25 -4.26
C LEU A 369 33.70 1.91 -4.73
N PRO A 370 34.62 1.28 -3.96
CA PRO A 370 35.21 -0.02 -4.27
C PRO A 370 34.22 -1.16 -3.99
N VAL A 371 33.08 -1.14 -4.68
CA VAL A 371 31.98 -2.09 -4.55
C VAL A 371 31.76 -2.84 -5.86
N ARG A 372 30.93 -3.87 -5.82
CA ARG A 372 30.56 -4.62 -7.05
C ARG A 372 29.85 -3.69 -8.04
N ASP A 373 30.15 -3.83 -9.32
CA ASP A 373 29.55 -3.02 -10.40
C ASP A 373 28.01 -3.10 -10.43
N ASP A 374 27.45 -4.22 -9.95
CA ASP A 374 26.01 -4.48 -9.95
C ASP A 374 25.29 -4.04 -8.66
N ILE A 375 25.97 -3.39 -7.71
CA ILE A 375 25.39 -3.03 -6.40
C ILE A 375 24.15 -2.13 -6.53
N TYR A 376 24.13 -1.26 -7.55
CA TYR A 376 23.01 -0.39 -7.86
C TYR A 376 21.95 -1.03 -8.75
N SER A 377 22.19 -2.27 -9.20
CA SER A 377 21.26 -3.02 -10.03
C SER A 377 20.33 -3.84 -9.15
N PRO A 378 19.02 -3.61 -9.22
CA PRO A 378 18.08 -4.37 -8.41
C PRO A 378 18.04 -5.83 -8.84
N ALA A 379 17.93 -6.72 -7.86
CA ALA A 379 17.75 -8.14 -8.11
C ALA A 379 16.44 -8.43 -8.85
N THR A 380 16.43 -9.48 -9.66
CA THR A 380 15.21 -9.94 -10.32
C THR A 380 14.28 -10.57 -9.28
N ARG A 381 13.06 -10.08 -9.22
CA ARG A 381 12.00 -10.56 -8.33
C ARG A 381 11.40 -11.87 -8.83
N ALA A 382 10.68 -12.58 -7.96
CA ALA A 382 10.03 -13.86 -8.30
C ALA A 382 9.02 -13.76 -9.46
N ASN A 383 8.46 -12.57 -9.71
CA ASN A 383 7.57 -12.29 -10.84
C ASN A 383 8.31 -11.96 -12.15
N GLY A 384 9.64 -12.01 -12.17
CA GLY A 384 10.48 -11.72 -13.33
C GLY A 384 10.81 -10.25 -13.56
N GLU A 385 10.30 -9.33 -12.73
CA GLU A 385 10.63 -7.91 -12.79
C GLU A 385 11.93 -7.60 -12.03
N SER A 386 12.65 -6.56 -12.46
CA SER A 386 13.90 -6.12 -11.81
C SER A 386 13.71 -4.73 -11.22
N TRP A 387 13.35 -4.68 -9.94
CA TRP A 387 13.23 -3.46 -9.16
C TRP A 387 13.68 -3.67 -7.72
N GLY A 388 14.39 -2.68 -7.18
CA GLY A 388 14.73 -2.57 -5.77
C GLY A 388 13.66 -1.80 -5.02
N PHE A 389 13.49 -2.12 -3.74
CA PHE A 389 12.51 -1.49 -2.88
C PHE A 389 13.01 -1.42 -1.45
N MET A 390 12.78 -0.29 -0.81
CA MET A 390 13.10 -0.10 0.60
C MET A 390 12.09 0.82 1.25
N GLY A 391 11.92 0.68 2.56
CA GLY A 391 10.94 1.43 3.34
C GLY A 391 11.56 2.24 4.47
N TYR A 392 10.85 3.30 4.88
CA TYR A 392 11.23 4.17 5.97
C TYR A 392 10.04 4.38 6.89
N GLU A 393 10.16 3.98 8.16
CA GLU A 393 9.15 4.30 9.17
C GLU A 393 9.14 5.81 9.41
N SER A 394 7.96 6.43 9.32
CA SER A 394 7.84 7.89 9.46
C SER A 394 8.07 8.34 10.89
N GLY A 395 8.68 9.52 11.06
CA GLY A 395 8.85 10.18 12.36
C GLY A 395 10.16 9.83 13.06
N ALA A 396 11.21 9.44 12.32
CA ALA A 396 12.58 9.45 12.82
C ALA A 396 13.01 10.89 13.15
N ASN A 397 13.85 11.03 14.17
CA ASN A 397 14.36 12.34 14.59
C ASN A 397 15.61 12.73 13.77
N ILE A 398 15.36 13.00 12.49
CA ILE A 398 16.35 13.49 11.52
C ILE A 398 15.98 14.93 11.16
N PRO A 399 16.96 15.83 10.92
CA PRO A 399 16.66 17.20 10.53
C PRO A 399 15.76 17.28 9.29
N GLU A 400 14.67 18.02 9.39
CA GLU A 400 13.70 18.20 8.29
C GLU A 400 14.24 19.11 7.17
N ASP A 401 15.33 19.81 7.40
CA ASP A 401 15.94 20.75 6.46
C ASP A 401 16.96 20.10 5.49
N LEU A 402 17.11 18.78 5.53
CA LEU A 402 17.87 18.03 4.53
C LEU A 402 16.97 17.77 3.30
N PRO A 403 17.39 18.22 2.10
CA PRO A 403 16.60 17.97 0.91
C PRO A 403 16.67 16.51 0.47
N GLY A 404 15.58 15.99 -0.12
CA GLY A 404 15.71 14.84 -0.99
C GLY A 404 16.45 15.27 -2.26
N ILE A 405 17.41 14.48 -2.72
CA ILE A 405 18.07 14.71 -4.01
C ILE A 405 17.96 13.45 -4.85
N SER A 406 17.25 13.53 -5.96
CA SER A 406 17.22 12.48 -6.97
C SER A 406 18.05 12.84 -8.20
N HIS A 407 18.55 11.82 -8.88
CA HIS A 407 19.28 11.94 -10.12
C HIS A 407 18.50 11.23 -11.22
N ASN A 408 18.13 11.95 -12.25
CA ASN A 408 17.45 11.42 -13.41
C ASN A 408 18.18 11.87 -14.68
N GLY A 409 18.06 11.05 -15.73
CA GLY A 409 18.61 11.39 -17.03
C GLY A 409 17.85 10.66 -18.14
N GLY A 410 17.98 11.16 -19.33
CA GLY A 410 17.49 10.55 -20.54
C GLY A 410 18.42 10.87 -21.69
N GLY A 411 18.40 10.04 -22.72
CA GLY A 411 19.21 10.27 -23.87
C GLY A 411 18.98 9.24 -24.97
N ARG A 412 19.48 9.56 -26.14
CA ARG A 412 19.43 8.73 -27.33
C ARG A 412 20.55 9.12 -28.28
N ASP A 413 21.14 8.15 -28.97
CA ASP A 413 22.05 8.38 -30.10
C ASP A 413 23.16 9.41 -29.81
N ASN A 414 23.94 9.21 -28.75
CA ASN A 414 25.04 10.08 -28.33
C ASN A 414 24.64 11.49 -27.83
N VAL A 415 23.35 11.68 -27.48
CA VAL A 415 22.86 12.92 -26.85
C VAL A 415 22.20 12.56 -25.51
N TRP A 416 22.68 13.16 -24.43
CA TRP A 416 22.20 12.86 -23.08
C TRP A 416 21.93 14.16 -22.31
N ILE A 417 20.82 14.21 -21.57
CA ILE A 417 20.57 15.19 -20.52
C ILE A 417 20.49 14.46 -19.19
N GLN A 418 21.17 15.01 -18.20
CA GLN A 418 21.17 14.53 -16.83
C GLN A 418 20.76 15.67 -15.91
N ASN A 419 20.14 15.37 -14.77
CA ASN A 419 19.77 16.39 -13.81
C ASN A 419 19.72 15.86 -12.38
N TYR A 420 20.17 16.68 -11.43
CA TYR A 420 19.96 16.52 -10.01
C TYR A 420 18.75 17.34 -9.58
N PHE A 421 17.72 16.68 -9.09
CA PHE A 421 16.53 17.33 -8.55
C PHE A 421 16.68 17.51 -7.05
N VAL A 422 16.54 18.74 -6.60
CA VAL A 422 16.51 19.08 -5.18
C VAL A 422 15.06 19.24 -4.74
N HIS A 423 14.60 18.38 -3.82
CA HIS A 423 13.22 18.32 -3.36
C HIS A 423 12.99 19.12 -2.07
N ALA A 424 13.50 20.33 -1.99
CA ALA A 424 13.30 21.24 -0.87
C ALA A 424 13.53 22.70 -1.27
N TRP A 425 13.31 23.61 -0.34
CA TRP A 425 13.60 25.04 -0.40
C TRP A 425 12.93 25.78 -1.57
N GLY A 426 11.78 25.29 -2.05
CA GLY A 426 11.09 25.88 -3.20
C GLY A 426 11.79 25.62 -4.54
N LEU A 427 12.70 24.64 -4.58
CA LEU A 427 13.37 24.16 -5.79
C LEU A 427 12.62 22.99 -6.44
N GLU A 428 11.61 22.48 -5.77
CA GLU A 428 10.74 21.42 -6.30
C GLU A 428 9.97 21.95 -7.51
N LYS A 429 10.04 21.22 -8.61
CA LYS A 429 9.26 21.58 -9.79
C LYS A 429 8.33 20.45 -10.23
N PRO A 430 7.08 20.79 -10.53
CA PRO A 430 6.09 19.81 -10.98
C PRO A 430 6.41 19.17 -12.34
N ASN A 431 7.34 19.73 -13.10
CA ASN A 431 7.65 19.24 -14.45
C ASN A 431 9.14 18.97 -14.59
N GLY A 432 9.58 17.77 -14.28
CA GLY A 432 10.95 17.27 -14.33
C GLY A 432 11.97 18.14 -15.08
N GLY A 433 13.18 18.25 -14.52
CA GLY A 433 14.29 19.03 -15.12
C GLY A 433 14.95 18.34 -16.33
N VAL A 434 14.31 17.33 -16.90
CA VAL A 434 14.72 16.64 -18.13
C VAL A 434 13.50 16.57 -19.05
N PRO A 435 13.64 16.77 -20.37
CA PRO A 435 12.56 16.49 -21.30
C PRO A 435 12.07 15.04 -21.15
N GLU A 436 10.76 14.84 -21.10
CA GLU A 436 10.14 13.51 -20.93
C GLU A 436 10.32 12.64 -22.17
N ASP A 437 10.42 13.27 -23.35
CA ASP A 437 10.54 12.61 -24.63
C ASP A 437 12.02 12.54 -25.09
N GLY A 438 12.52 11.34 -25.35
CA GLY A 438 13.85 11.14 -25.92
C GLY A 438 14.04 11.77 -27.28
N ASP A 439 12.98 11.93 -28.07
CA ASP A 439 13.03 12.60 -29.38
C ASP A 439 13.23 14.12 -29.20
N ASP A 440 12.73 14.73 -28.12
CA ASP A 440 13.00 16.13 -27.77
C ASP A 440 14.48 16.36 -27.44
N ILE A 441 15.08 15.41 -26.70
CA ILE A 441 16.53 15.45 -26.34
C ILE A 441 17.38 15.33 -27.61
N LEU A 442 17.07 14.36 -28.47
CA LEU A 442 17.79 14.14 -29.72
C LEU A 442 17.69 15.36 -30.63
N PHE A 443 16.47 15.91 -30.81
CA PHE A 443 16.25 17.12 -31.60
C PHE A 443 17.14 18.27 -31.11
N LEU A 444 17.17 18.54 -29.80
CA LEU A 444 17.98 19.62 -29.24
C LEU A 444 19.47 19.42 -29.54
N GLY A 445 19.98 18.20 -29.31
CA GLY A 445 21.38 17.87 -29.60
C GLY A 445 21.75 18.02 -31.07
N GLU A 446 20.92 17.54 -31.97
CA GLU A 446 21.13 17.67 -33.42
C GLU A 446 21.04 19.13 -33.89
N ALA A 447 20.09 19.89 -33.39
CA ALA A 447 19.94 21.29 -33.69
C ALA A 447 21.16 22.13 -33.29
N ILE A 448 21.71 21.87 -32.08
CA ILE A 448 22.95 22.49 -31.58
C ILE A 448 24.14 22.06 -32.42
N ARG A 449 24.34 20.75 -32.64
CA ARG A 449 25.45 20.19 -33.42
C ARG A 449 25.50 20.77 -34.83
N SER A 450 24.34 20.93 -35.46
CA SER A 450 24.19 21.45 -36.84
C SER A 450 24.09 22.97 -36.92
N GLY A 451 24.11 23.69 -35.79
CA GLY A 451 24.00 25.16 -35.74
C GLY A 451 22.71 25.70 -36.36
N ARG A 452 21.60 25.02 -36.14
CA ARG A 452 20.29 25.35 -36.72
C ARG A 452 19.70 26.63 -36.13
N THR A 453 18.90 27.31 -36.92
CA THR A 453 18.07 28.44 -36.48
C THR A 453 16.61 28.05 -36.42
N VAL A 454 15.80 28.78 -35.66
CA VAL A 454 14.35 28.49 -35.52
C VAL A 454 13.63 28.59 -36.88
N ASP A 455 14.06 29.48 -37.75
CA ASP A 455 13.48 29.61 -39.08
C ASP A 455 13.74 28.40 -39.98
N SER A 456 14.80 27.62 -39.70
CA SER A 456 15.16 26.40 -40.44
C SER A 456 14.35 25.17 -40.04
N LEU A 457 13.50 25.28 -39.04
CA LEU A 457 12.73 24.17 -38.48
C LEU A 457 11.48 23.87 -39.30
N THR A 458 11.16 22.59 -39.49
CA THR A 458 9.87 22.13 -39.97
C THR A 458 8.77 22.39 -38.94
N ASP A 459 7.52 22.29 -39.33
CA ASP A 459 6.40 22.51 -38.39
C ASP A 459 6.38 21.50 -37.23
N ALA A 460 6.77 20.26 -37.47
CA ALA A 460 6.91 19.25 -36.42
C ALA A 460 8.01 19.62 -35.42
N GLU A 461 9.17 20.04 -35.92
CA GLU A 461 10.30 20.48 -35.09
C GLU A 461 10.02 21.77 -34.31
N LYS A 462 9.20 22.69 -34.90
CA LYS A 462 8.72 23.87 -34.18
C LYS A 462 7.86 23.51 -32.98
N ALA A 463 7.06 22.44 -33.07
CA ALA A 463 6.31 21.95 -31.92
C ALA A 463 7.25 21.45 -30.77
N ILE A 464 8.34 20.76 -31.12
CA ILE A 464 9.38 20.37 -30.17
C ILE A 464 10.07 21.59 -29.58
N TRP A 465 10.52 22.50 -30.44
CA TRP A 465 11.14 23.75 -30.02
C TRP A 465 10.29 24.53 -29.01
N ASN A 466 9.01 24.65 -29.24
CA ASN A 466 8.09 25.36 -28.36
C ASN A 466 7.96 24.72 -26.97
N ARG A 467 8.23 23.39 -26.84
CA ARG A 467 8.30 22.71 -25.54
C ARG A 467 9.62 22.97 -24.80
N LEU A 468 10.71 23.15 -25.54
CA LEU A 468 12.06 23.29 -25.01
C LEU A 468 12.48 24.73 -24.76
N ASN A 469 11.98 25.66 -25.58
CA ASN A 469 12.39 27.07 -25.53
C ASN A 469 12.01 27.74 -24.21
N GLY A 470 12.95 28.50 -23.64
CA GLY A 470 12.81 29.17 -22.34
C GLY A 470 12.86 28.21 -21.13
N ARG A 471 13.25 26.95 -21.36
CA ARG A 471 13.37 25.95 -20.31
C ARG A 471 14.71 25.16 -20.41
N PHE A 472 14.96 24.54 -21.56
CA PHE A 472 16.17 23.76 -21.83
C PHE A 472 16.98 24.34 -22.99
N ALA A 473 16.38 25.25 -23.74
CA ALA A 473 16.97 25.83 -24.92
C ALA A 473 16.60 27.32 -25.05
N TYR A 474 17.45 28.05 -25.74
CA TYR A 474 17.26 29.45 -26.09
C TYR A 474 17.84 29.73 -27.47
N VAL A 475 17.63 30.92 -27.98
CA VAL A 475 18.27 31.40 -29.23
C VAL A 475 19.47 32.27 -28.82
N ASP A 476 20.67 31.94 -29.32
CA ASP A 476 21.89 32.68 -29.05
C ASP A 476 21.94 34.02 -29.83
N GLU A 477 23.00 34.82 -29.59
CA GLU A 477 23.23 36.10 -30.24
C GLU A 477 23.38 36.01 -31.78
N ASN A 478 23.67 34.80 -32.30
CA ASN A 478 23.81 34.53 -33.73
C ASN A 478 22.52 33.98 -34.35
N GLY A 479 21.42 33.95 -33.60
CA GLY A 479 20.13 33.41 -34.04
C GLY A 479 20.06 31.88 -34.06
N LYS A 480 21.02 31.17 -33.46
CA LYS A 480 21.08 29.72 -33.44
C LYS A 480 20.45 29.15 -32.15
N ILE A 481 19.94 27.93 -32.29
CA ILE A 481 19.46 27.15 -31.15
C ILE A 481 20.64 26.73 -30.26
N ALA A 482 20.54 27.04 -28.99
CA ALA A 482 21.54 26.72 -27.97
C ALA A 482 20.87 26.09 -26.73
N ALA A 483 21.63 25.31 -25.95
CA ALA A 483 21.16 24.72 -24.70
C ALA A 483 21.20 25.74 -23.56
N ASP A 484 20.13 25.82 -22.77
CA ASP A 484 20.07 26.58 -21.50
C ASP A 484 20.51 25.69 -20.32
N LEU A 485 21.59 24.95 -20.55
CA LEU A 485 22.18 23.96 -19.66
C LEU A 485 23.71 24.07 -19.69
N ILE A 486 24.36 23.43 -18.73
CA ILE A 486 25.81 23.16 -18.82
C ILE A 486 25.98 22.13 -19.96
N LEU A 487 26.74 22.50 -21.02
CA LEU A 487 26.87 21.65 -22.19
C LEU A 487 28.31 21.17 -22.35
N PHE A 488 28.44 19.85 -22.57
CA PHE A 488 29.67 19.18 -22.95
C PHE A 488 29.58 18.71 -24.41
N MET A 489 30.54 19.10 -25.21
CA MET A 489 30.61 18.72 -26.63
C MET A 489 31.74 17.73 -26.86
N SER A 490 31.51 16.72 -27.71
CA SER A 490 32.57 15.91 -28.33
C SER A 490 33.60 15.32 -27.35
N GLY A 491 33.14 14.65 -26.30
CA GLY A 491 34.01 13.98 -25.32
C GLY A 491 34.62 14.89 -24.25
N GLU A 492 34.24 16.17 -24.20
CA GLU A 492 34.74 17.09 -23.16
C GLU A 492 34.32 16.68 -21.75
N ASN A 493 33.14 16.02 -21.60
CA ASN A 493 32.72 15.46 -20.33
C ASN A 493 33.70 14.39 -19.81
N GLY A 494 34.27 13.57 -20.70
CA GLY A 494 35.32 12.61 -20.36
C GLY A 494 36.60 13.26 -19.88
N LYS A 495 36.99 14.43 -20.45
CA LYS A 495 38.15 15.19 -19.98
C LYS A 495 37.91 15.76 -18.59
N VAL A 496 36.72 16.29 -18.31
CA VAL A 496 36.36 16.77 -16.98
C VAL A 496 36.40 15.62 -15.97
N ASN A 497 35.86 14.44 -16.29
CA ASN A 497 35.99 13.26 -15.44
C ASN A 497 37.44 12.90 -15.17
N ASN A 498 38.33 12.90 -16.19
CA ASN A 498 39.74 12.63 -16.01
C ASN A 498 40.45 13.65 -15.12
N LEU A 499 40.05 14.93 -15.17
CA LEU A 499 40.57 15.95 -14.26
C LEU A 499 40.16 15.67 -12.81
N ILE A 500 38.90 15.27 -12.59
CA ILE A 500 38.37 14.91 -11.27
C ILE A 500 39.08 13.68 -10.72
N TYR A 501 39.06 12.57 -11.47
CA TYR A 501 39.64 11.29 -11.06
C TYR A 501 41.20 11.34 -10.92
N GLY A 502 41.87 12.24 -11.64
CA GLY A 502 43.30 12.44 -11.52
C GLY A 502 43.72 13.38 -10.36
N HIS A 503 42.78 13.95 -9.63
CA HIS A 503 43.07 14.89 -8.57
C HIS A 503 43.24 14.18 -7.21
N PRO A 504 44.41 14.34 -6.48
CA PRO A 504 44.65 13.61 -5.23
C PRO A 504 43.59 13.82 -4.15
N LYS A 505 42.96 14.99 -4.11
CA LYS A 505 41.87 15.26 -3.16
C LYS A 505 40.57 14.55 -3.48
N PHE A 506 40.43 14.05 -4.71
CA PHE A 506 39.29 13.22 -5.06
C PHE A 506 39.43 11.81 -4.44
N ASP A 507 40.62 11.22 -4.45
CA ASP A 507 40.88 9.95 -3.76
C ASP A 507 40.58 10.04 -2.25
N GLU A 508 40.94 11.18 -1.62
CA GLU A 508 40.61 11.44 -0.22
C GLU A 508 39.07 11.56 -0.01
N LEU A 509 38.35 12.18 -0.96
CA LEU A 509 36.89 12.27 -0.92
C LEU A 509 36.24 10.86 -1.06
N VAL A 510 36.70 10.04 -1.99
CA VAL A 510 36.29 8.66 -2.14
C VAL A 510 36.55 7.84 -0.88
N ALA A 511 37.72 8.01 -0.24
CA ALA A 511 38.04 7.34 1.02
C ALA A 511 37.09 7.77 2.15
N ASN A 512 36.74 9.06 2.25
CA ASN A 512 35.74 9.55 3.21
C ASN A 512 34.36 8.93 2.97
N VAL A 513 33.89 8.88 1.72
CA VAL A 513 32.62 8.27 1.35
C VAL A 513 32.61 6.74 1.61
N THR A 514 33.73 6.05 1.31
CA THR A 514 33.91 4.62 1.59
C THR A 514 33.79 4.32 3.08
N PHE A 515 34.40 5.13 3.94
CA PHE A 515 34.30 5.01 5.39
C PHE A 515 32.83 5.11 5.87
N ILE A 516 32.05 6.03 5.31
CA ILE A 516 30.63 6.17 5.61
C ILE A 516 29.84 4.94 5.12
N PHE A 517 30.11 4.48 3.90
CA PHE A 517 29.44 3.32 3.31
C PHE A 517 29.61 2.05 4.18
N GLU A 518 30.83 1.76 4.61
CA GLU A 518 31.09 0.62 5.49
C GLU A 518 30.41 0.78 6.88
N GLY A 519 30.35 2.02 7.38
CA GLY A 519 29.59 2.35 8.59
C GLY A 519 28.10 2.10 8.45
N LEU A 520 27.48 2.48 7.34
CA LEU A 520 26.06 2.22 7.03
C LEU A 520 25.79 0.73 6.95
N LYS A 521 26.63 -0.04 6.25
CA LYS A 521 26.51 -1.50 6.18
C LYS A 521 26.52 -2.12 7.57
N ALA A 522 27.40 -1.66 8.46
CA ALA A 522 27.50 -2.18 9.81
C ALA A 522 26.24 -1.89 10.64
N GLU A 523 25.66 -0.70 10.54
CA GLU A 523 24.40 -0.37 11.24
C GLU A 523 23.21 -1.14 10.67
N LEU A 524 23.10 -1.24 9.36
CA LEU A 524 22.05 -2.02 8.70
C LEU A 524 22.10 -3.51 9.08
N ALA A 525 23.31 -4.09 9.17
CA ALA A 525 23.50 -5.47 9.58
C ALA A 525 23.11 -5.73 11.05
N LYS A 526 23.24 -4.75 11.94
CA LYS A 526 22.77 -4.87 13.33
C LYS A 526 21.26 -4.81 13.45
N ALA A 527 20.63 -3.97 12.63
CA ALA A 527 19.21 -3.65 12.75
C ALA A 527 18.28 -4.64 12.03
N ASN A 528 18.79 -5.37 11.03
CA ASN A 528 17.95 -6.18 10.14
C ASN A 528 18.14 -7.68 10.34
N SER A 529 17.11 -8.44 9.97
CA SER A 529 17.14 -9.90 10.00
C SER A 529 18.24 -10.45 9.09
N PRO A 530 19.00 -11.48 9.53
CA PRO A 530 19.95 -12.19 8.66
C PRO A 530 19.33 -12.74 7.36
N LEU A 531 18.00 -12.92 7.33
CA LEU A 531 17.27 -13.34 6.13
C LEU A 531 17.25 -12.30 5.00
N LEU A 532 17.63 -11.04 5.31
CA LEU A 532 17.73 -9.92 4.36
C LEU A 532 19.17 -9.51 4.08
N SER A 533 20.16 -10.30 4.51
CA SER A 533 21.59 -9.95 4.42
C SER A 533 22.07 -9.72 2.99
N ASP A 534 21.46 -10.37 2.02
CA ASP A 534 21.72 -10.22 0.57
C ASP A 534 21.30 -8.86 0.00
N GLN A 535 20.46 -8.12 0.71
CA GLN A 535 19.93 -6.82 0.28
C GLN A 535 20.64 -5.63 0.96
N LEU A 536 21.42 -5.87 2.02
CA LEU A 536 21.98 -4.78 2.81
C LEU A 536 23.00 -3.92 2.06
N ASP A 537 23.77 -4.52 1.17
CA ASP A 537 24.72 -3.78 0.31
C ASP A 537 23.98 -2.81 -0.62
N TYR A 538 22.89 -3.27 -1.24
CA TYR A 538 22.03 -2.43 -2.06
C TYR A 538 21.41 -1.29 -1.23
N VAL A 539 20.88 -1.58 -0.04
CA VAL A 539 20.29 -0.55 0.82
C VAL A 539 21.34 0.48 1.25
N ALA A 540 22.54 0.05 1.65
CA ALA A 540 23.63 0.95 1.98
C ALA A 540 24.02 1.85 0.78
N ALA A 541 24.02 1.29 -0.43
CA ALA A 541 24.30 2.04 -1.67
C ALA A 541 23.20 3.06 -2.00
N MET A 542 21.96 2.79 -1.60
CA MET A 542 20.87 3.79 -1.72
C MET A 542 20.96 4.87 -0.64
N GLU A 543 21.24 4.49 0.61
CA GLU A 543 21.39 5.43 1.74
C GLU A 543 22.55 6.39 1.54
N ILE A 544 23.73 5.90 1.10
CA ILE A 544 24.91 6.75 0.87
C ILE A 544 24.62 7.92 -0.09
N CYS A 545 23.64 7.79 -0.97
CA CYS A 545 23.19 8.87 -1.85
C CYS A 545 22.67 10.10 -1.08
N GLY A 546 22.30 9.94 0.18
CA GLY A 546 21.93 11.04 1.08
C GLY A 546 23.04 12.05 1.32
N LEU A 547 24.31 11.65 1.13
CA LEU A 547 25.46 12.56 1.25
C LEU A 547 25.42 13.72 0.26
N ARG A 548 24.73 13.59 -0.88
CA ARG A 548 24.49 14.71 -1.80
C ARG A 548 23.74 15.85 -1.11
N ALA A 549 22.70 15.49 -0.35
CA ALA A 549 21.90 16.45 0.40
C ALA A 549 22.70 17.17 1.47
N MET A 550 23.51 16.42 2.21
CA MET A 550 24.40 16.99 3.22
C MET A 550 25.43 17.92 2.61
N ALA A 551 26.08 17.54 1.50
CA ALA A 551 27.08 18.35 0.81
C ALA A 551 26.48 19.68 0.32
N VAL A 552 25.30 19.66 -0.26
CA VAL A 552 24.59 20.88 -0.69
C VAL A 552 24.23 21.77 0.50
N LYS A 553 23.66 21.19 1.56
CA LYS A 553 23.31 21.92 2.78
C LYS A 553 24.54 22.60 3.40
N ASP A 554 25.63 21.85 3.50
CA ASP A 554 26.89 22.37 4.04
C ASP A 554 27.50 23.48 3.17
N ALA A 555 27.45 23.31 1.85
CA ALA A 555 27.93 24.31 0.92
C ALA A 555 27.11 25.62 0.99
N LEU A 556 25.79 25.52 1.18
CA LEU A 556 24.90 26.66 1.45
C LEU A 556 25.21 27.33 2.78
N ASP A 557 25.32 26.56 3.86
CA ASP A 557 25.58 27.10 5.21
C ASP A 557 26.92 27.79 5.32
N LYS A 558 27.92 27.38 4.52
CA LYS A 558 29.26 27.97 4.46
C LYS A 558 29.42 29.01 3.34
N GLY A 559 28.37 29.30 2.57
CA GLY A 559 28.41 30.30 1.50
C GLY A 559 29.29 29.92 0.31
N ILE A 560 29.56 28.61 0.09
CA ILE A 560 30.25 28.12 -1.11
C ILE A 560 29.30 28.24 -2.30
N ILE A 561 28.03 27.97 -2.08
CA ILE A 561 26.93 28.21 -3.00
C ILE A 561 25.88 29.09 -2.32
N THR A 562 25.04 29.74 -3.09
CA THR A 562 23.90 30.55 -2.62
C THR A 562 22.61 30.05 -3.25
N MET A 563 21.46 30.45 -2.73
CA MET A 563 20.17 30.12 -3.36
C MET A 563 20.16 30.63 -4.80
N PRO A 564 19.68 29.83 -5.77
CA PRO A 564 19.67 30.20 -7.19
C PRO A 564 18.64 31.29 -7.48
N GLU A 565 18.92 32.05 -8.54
CA GLU A 565 17.93 32.97 -9.12
C GLU A 565 16.71 32.21 -9.64
N GLU A 566 15.54 32.86 -9.69
CA GLU A 566 14.29 32.23 -10.10
C GLU A 566 14.37 31.61 -11.50
N SER A 567 15.07 32.27 -12.42
CA SER A 567 15.29 31.79 -13.79
C SER A 567 16.12 30.51 -13.87
N GLU A 568 16.98 30.24 -12.91
CA GLU A 568 17.91 29.10 -12.87
C GLU A 568 17.35 27.87 -12.17
N LYS A 569 16.31 28.03 -11.35
CA LYS A 569 15.73 26.94 -10.55
C LYS A 569 15.29 25.74 -11.38
N ALA A 570 14.80 25.99 -12.61
CA ALA A 570 14.23 24.94 -13.47
C ALA A 570 15.26 23.87 -13.88
N THR A 571 16.51 24.30 -14.08
CA THR A 571 17.58 23.48 -14.64
C THR A 571 18.84 23.55 -13.76
N LEU A 572 18.66 23.76 -12.44
CA LEU A 572 19.75 24.06 -11.52
C LEU A 572 20.86 22.99 -11.52
N GLY A 573 20.48 21.72 -11.51
CA GLY A 573 21.42 20.59 -11.55
C GLY A 573 21.54 19.91 -12.90
N ALA A 574 21.07 20.55 -13.98
CA ALA A 574 20.99 19.91 -15.29
C ALA A 574 22.23 20.19 -16.16
N TRP A 575 22.66 19.14 -16.87
CA TRP A 575 23.69 19.25 -17.89
C TRP A 575 23.39 18.36 -19.08
N MET A 576 23.96 18.70 -20.23
CA MET A 576 23.80 17.98 -21.47
C MET A 576 25.14 17.54 -22.03
N VAL A 577 25.20 16.35 -22.59
CA VAL A 577 26.37 15.79 -23.28
C VAL A 577 25.97 15.51 -24.73
N ILE A 578 26.75 16.01 -25.69
CA ILE A 578 26.61 15.75 -27.11
C ILE A 578 27.92 15.15 -27.63
N ASP A 579 27.94 13.84 -27.77
CA ASP A 579 29.10 13.12 -28.33
C ASP A 579 28.99 12.97 -29.85
N PRO A 580 30.10 12.71 -30.58
CA PRO A 580 30.14 12.58 -32.02
C PRO A 580 29.18 11.52 -32.59
#